data_818589b6cd79eeaf16a45571a84fe04f
#
_entry.id   818589b6cd79eeaf16a45571a84fe04f
#
_cell.length_a   1.000
_cell.length_b   1.000
_cell.length_c   1.000
_cell.angle_alpha   90.00
_cell.angle_beta   90.00
_cell.angle_gamma   90.00
#
_symmetry.space_group_name_H-M   'P 1'
#
loop_
_entity.id
_entity.type
_entity.pdbx_description
1 polymer ?
#
loop_
_entity_poly.entity_id
_entity_poly.type
_entity_poly.pdbx_seq_one_letter_code
_entity_poly.pdbx_strand_id
1 'polypeptide(L)'
;MVFVHLVPIRPTAATADDARRLAAVLLDDPHPDAAVIAAAWLLDESGPVADAASHDGELAVVVESMAAAVGLALWAVRTGSWAVLLDPEDALDKDSLLSYLTTAERRRARRAPGRLVLPGGGRADRASDAGREADLRCAEATLQLVATVERRRSADQHAAGRLVEAGASQREAAAELGISQQAVHSRLRHGLWHESRTAVAAVLPLLERLSADPGE
;
A
#
# COMPACT_ATOMS: atom_id res chain seq x y z
N MET A 1 -10.15 -9.13 6.49
CA MET A 1 -8.85 -9.25 5.80
C MET A 1 -8.84 -8.27 4.64
N VAL A 2 -7.74 -7.60 4.38
CA VAL A 2 -7.63 -6.55 3.34
C VAL A 2 -6.61 -6.97 2.30
N PHE A 3 -6.90 -6.69 1.03
CA PHE A 3 -6.03 -7.04 -0.08
C PHE A 3 -5.23 -5.83 -0.59
N VAL A 4 -3.94 -6.05 -0.78
CA VAL A 4 -3.02 -5.09 -1.40
C VAL A 4 -2.44 -5.73 -2.65
N HIS A 5 -2.77 -5.20 -3.81
CA HIS A 5 -2.27 -5.69 -5.07
C HIS A 5 -1.12 -4.81 -5.57
N LEU A 6 0.04 -5.42 -5.75
CA LEU A 6 1.26 -4.76 -6.21
C LEU A 6 1.46 -5.05 -7.70
N VAL A 7 1.40 -4.01 -8.50
CA VAL A 7 1.54 -4.08 -9.96
C VAL A 7 2.90 -3.50 -10.35
N PRO A 8 3.79 -4.24 -11.02
CA PRO A 8 5.08 -3.72 -11.42
C PRO A 8 4.91 -2.57 -12.42
N ILE A 9 5.71 -1.51 -12.24
CA ILE A 9 5.65 -0.34 -13.12
C ILE A 9 6.23 -0.65 -14.47
N ARG A 10 7.27 -1.46 -14.50
CA ARG A 10 7.93 -1.95 -15.71
C ARG A 10 8.01 -3.47 -15.63
N PRO A 11 7.05 -4.19 -16.21
CA PRO A 11 7.11 -5.64 -16.24
C PRO A 11 8.34 -6.08 -17.07
N THR A 12 9.20 -6.85 -16.45
CA THR A 12 10.38 -7.48 -17.07
C THR A 12 10.47 -8.90 -16.57
N ALA A 13 11.24 -9.75 -17.22
CA ALA A 13 11.49 -11.12 -16.72
C ALA A 13 12.06 -11.12 -15.28
N ALA A 14 12.77 -10.07 -14.89
CA ALA A 14 13.30 -9.92 -13.53
C ALA A 14 12.21 -9.57 -12.50
N THR A 15 11.07 -9.03 -12.91
CA THR A 15 10.00 -8.63 -11.96
C THR A 15 9.33 -9.80 -11.28
N ALA A 16 9.26 -10.96 -11.90
CA ALA A 16 8.74 -12.17 -11.24
C ALA A 16 9.67 -12.61 -10.09
N ASP A 17 10.99 -12.56 -10.30
CA ASP A 17 11.96 -12.86 -9.25
C ASP A 17 11.98 -11.79 -8.15
N ASP A 18 11.76 -10.53 -8.49
CA ASP A 18 11.62 -9.45 -7.53
C ASP A 18 10.34 -9.60 -6.70
N ALA A 19 9.23 -10.02 -7.31
CA ALA A 19 7.99 -10.32 -6.61
C ALA A 19 8.17 -11.50 -5.64
N ARG A 20 8.85 -12.59 -6.06
CA ARG A 20 9.16 -13.74 -5.18
C ARG A 20 10.03 -13.33 -4.00
N ARG A 21 11.09 -12.55 -4.23
CA ARG A 21 11.96 -12.04 -3.16
C ARG A 21 11.20 -11.14 -2.21
N LEU A 22 10.35 -10.26 -2.73
CA LEU A 22 9.51 -9.39 -1.93
C LEU A 22 8.53 -10.19 -1.08
N ALA A 23 7.88 -11.21 -1.66
CA ALA A 23 6.99 -12.09 -0.93
C ALA A 23 7.73 -12.81 0.21
N ALA A 24 8.91 -13.36 -0.06
CA ALA A 24 9.74 -14.01 0.96
C ALA A 24 10.10 -13.03 2.08
N VAL A 25 10.54 -11.81 1.76
CA VAL A 25 10.87 -10.78 2.76
C VAL A 25 9.64 -10.41 3.61
N LEU A 26 8.47 -10.27 2.99
CA LEU A 26 7.24 -9.92 3.71
C LEU A 26 6.75 -11.06 4.63
N LEU A 27 7.07 -12.32 4.30
CA LEU A 27 6.72 -13.49 5.11
C LEU A 27 7.73 -13.75 6.24
N ASP A 28 9.02 -13.55 5.98
CA ASP A 28 10.09 -13.85 6.93
C ASP A 28 10.34 -12.70 7.93
N ASP A 29 10.19 -11.47 7.47
CA ASP A 29 10.36 -10.25 8.29
C ASP A 29 9.25 -9.26 7.91
N PRO A 30 8.03 -9.47 8.41
CA PRO A 30 6.92 -8.59 8.13
C PRO A 30 7.28 -7.18 8.57
N HIS A 31 7.11 -6.22 7.67
CA HIS A 31 7.27 -4.82 8.00
C HIS A 31 6.53 -4.52 9.31
N PRO A 32 7.15 -3.83 10.29
CA PRO A 32 6.57 -3.67 11.64
C PRO A 32 5.16 -3.06 11.64
N ASP A 33 4.75 -2.44 10.53
CA ASP A 33 3.41 -1.86 10.37
C ASP A 33 2.44 -2.79 9.62
N ALA A 34 2.86 -3.99 9.23
CA ALA A 34 2.05 -4.91 8.44
C ALA A 34 2.24 -6.35 8.93
N ALA A 35 1.33 -6.83 9.76
CA ALA A 35 1.19 -8.27 9.96
C ALA A 35 0.65 -8.87 8.64
N VAL A 36 1.55 -9.47 7.87
CA VAL A 36 1.22 -10.13 6.61
C VAL A 36 0.75 -11.55 6.93
N ILE A 37 -0.53 -11.84 6.73
CA ILE A 37 -1.11 -13.17 6.98
C ILE A 37 -0.73 -14.13 5.86
N ALA A 38 -0.67 -13.65 4.62
CA ALA A 38 -0.27 -14.43 3.46
C ALA A 38 0.30 -13.49 2.39
N ALA A 39 1.50 -13.79 1.93
CA ALA A 39 2.02 -13.19 0.72
C ALA A 39 1.99 -14.24 -0.40
N ALA A 40 1.53 -13.80 -1.55
CA ALA A 40 1.78 -14.45 -2.81
C ALA A 40 1.07 -15.79 -3.06
N TRP A 41 -0.15 -15.68 -3.36
CA TRP A 41 -0.88 -16.72 -4.08
C TRP A 41 -0.47 -16.80 -5.57
N LEU A 42 0.20 -15.76 -6.08
CA LEU A 42 0.66 -15.68 -7.48
C LEU A 42 1.96 -16.48 -7.73
N LEU A 43 2.54 -17.07 -6.69
CA LEU A 43 3.82 -17.77 -6.77
C LEU A 43 3.71 -19.29 -6.56
N ASP A 44 2.51 -19.82 -6.36
CA ASP A 44 2.32 -21.27 -6.26
C ASP A 44 2.27 -21.88 -7.65
N GLU A 45 3.36 -22.61 -8.01
CA GLU A 45 3.51 -23.34 -9.27
C GLU A 45 2.53 -24.52 -9.38
N SER A 46 1.74 -24.84 -8.36
CA SER A 46 0.93 -26.04 -8.24
C SER A 46 -0.58 -25.85 -8.45
N GLY A 47 -1.06 -24.62 -8.70
CA GLY A 47 -2.50 -24.33 -8.83
C GLY A 47 -2.90 -23.71 -10.16
N PRO A 48 -4.20 -23.55 -10.43
CA PRO A 48 -4.71 -22.86 -11.64
C PRO A 48 -4.19 -21.44 -11.81
N VAL A 49 -3.44 -20.95 -10.85
CA VAL A 49 -2.68 -19.72 -10.85
C VAL A 49 -1.42 -19.78 -11.73
N ALA A 50 -0.99 -20.96 -12.18
CA ALA A 50 0.08 -21.06 -13.17
C ALA A 50 -0.25 -20.28 -14.46
N ASP A 51 -1.52 -20.20 -14.84
CA ASP A 51 -1.99 -19.36 -15.93
C ASP A 51 -2.05 -17.87 -15.57
N ALA A 52 -2.21 -17.50 -14.29
CA ALA A 52 -2.16 -16.13 -13.82
C ALA A 52 -0.72 -15.65 -13.55
N ALA A 53 0.25 -16.54 -13.42
CA ALA A 53 1.69 -16.19 -13.47
C ALA A 53 2.10 -15.52 -14.78
N SER A 54 1.28 -15.61 -15.81
CA SER A 54 1.36 -14.78 -17.02
C SER A 54 1.08 -13.29 -16.77
N HIS A 55 0.72 -12.87 -15.56
CA HIS A 55 0.47 -11.48 -15.17
C HIS A 55 1.74 -10.75 -14.69
N ASP A 56 2.85 -10.95 -15.38
CA ASP A 56 3.97 -10.00 -15.38
C ASP A 56 4.59 -9.65 -14.02
N GLY A 57 4.66 -10.60 -13.08
CA GLY A 57 5.30 -10.39 -11.77
C GLY A 57 4.46 -9.54 -10.79
N GLU A 58 3.16 -9.57 -10.91
CA GLU A 58 2.24 -8.97 -9.94
C GLU A 58 2.24 -9.78 -8.63
N LEU A 59 1.98 -9.11 -7.52
CA LEU A 59 1.92 -9.70 -6.20
C LEU A 59 0.67 -9.24 -5.47
N ALA A 60 -0.16 -10.19 -5.05
CA ALA A 60 -1.27 -9.93 -4.14
C ALA A 60 -0.86 -10.28 -2.70
N VAL A 61 -1.10 -9.39 -1.77
CA VAL A 61 -0.79 -9.55 -0.36
C VAL A 61 -2.06 -9.39 0.46
N VAL A 62 -2.29 -10.33 1.35
CA VAL A 62 -3.40 -10.29 2.31
C VAL A 62 -2.87 -9.85 3.67
N VAL A 63 -3.50 -8.86 4.27
CA VAL A 63 -3.13 -8.32 5.57
C VAL A 63 -4.31 -8.30 6.54
N GLU A 64 -4.03 -8.24 7.84
CA GLU A 64 -5.04 -8.36 8.89
C GLU A 64 -5.96 -7.14 9.00
N SER A 65 -5.40 -5.95 8.75
CA SER A 65 -6.10 -4.70 9.01
C SER A 65 -5.93 -3.68 7.89
N MET A 66 -6.83 -2.72 7.83
CA MET A 66 -6.73 -1.60 6.90
C MET A 66 -5.48 -0.74 7.17
N ALA A 67 -5.09 -0.57 8.43
CA ALA A 67 -3.87 0.14 8.78
C ALA A 67 -2.62 -0.56 8.23
N ALA A 68 -2.53 -1.90 8.36
CA ALA A 68 -1.47 -2.71 7.78
C ALA A 68 -1.46 -2.62 6.24
N ALA A 69 -2.64 -2.64 5.61
CA ALA A 69 -2.76 -2.51 4.16
C ALA A 69 -2.24 -1.16 3.66
N VAL A 70 -2.61 -0.07 4.31
CA VAL A 70 -2.13 1.28 3.98
C VAL A 70 -0.62 1.39 4.23
N GLY A 71 -0.11 0.85 5.34
CA GLY A 71 1.32 0.81 5.64
C GLY A 71 2.12 0.11 4.53
N LEU A 72 1.70 -1.09 4.15
CA LEU A 72 2.31 -1.86 3.06
C LEU A 72 2.22 -1.13 1.71
N ALA A 73 1.07 -0.54 1.40
CA ALA A 73 0.87 0.21 0.17
C ALA A 73 1.84 1.40 0.07
N LEU A 74 1.99 2.18 1.13
CA LEU A 74 2.90 3.33 1.18
C LEU A 74 4.36 2.89 1.11
N TRP A 75 4.72 1.80 1.77
CA TRP A 75 6.05 1.20 1.65
C TRP A 75 6.35 0.76 0.22
N ALA A 76 5.42 0.05 -0.43
CA ALA A 76 5.58 -0.44 -1.79
C ALA A 76 5.76 0.70 -2.82
N VAL A 77 4.94 1.74 -2.75
CA VAL A 77 5.09 2.90 -3.66
C VAL A 77 6.39 3.65 -3.42
N ARG A 78 6.90 3.69 -2.18
CA ARG A 78 8.17 4.33 -1.84
C ARG A 78 9.35 3.62 -2.48
N THR A 79 9.34 2.29 -2.63
CA THR A 79 10.40 1.54 -3.32
C THR A 79 10.57 1.96 -4.77
N GLY A 80 9.55 2.57 -5.36
CA GLY A 80 9.56 3.07 -6.73
C GLY A 80 9.29 2.03 -7.81
N SER A 81 9.24 0.74 -7.45
CA SER A 81 9.06 -0.38 -8.38
C SER A 81 7.60 -0.75 -8.60
N TRP A 82 6.73 -0.40 -7.66
CA TRP A 82 5.34 -0.84 -7.64
C TRP A 82 4.35 0.29 -7.80
N ALA A 83 3.25 0.00 -8.48
CA ALA A 83 1.98 0.69 -8.35
C ALA A 83 1.05 -0.20 -7.52
N VAL A 84 0.17 0.40 -6.73
CA VAL A 84 -0.64 -0.31 -5.75
C VAL A 84 -2.12 -0.10 -6.03
N LEU A 85 -2.86 -1.21 -6.00
CA LEU A 85 -4.31 -1.18 -5.85
C LEU A 85 -4.61 -1.68 -4.44
N LEU A 86 -5.25 -0.83 -3.66
CA LEU A 86 -5.71 -1.13 -2.31
C LEU A 86 -7.23 -1.33 -2.37
N ASP A 87 -7.69 -2.56 -2.22
CA ASP A 87 -9.11 -2.86 -2.19
C ASP A 87 -9.61 -2.82 -0.74
N PRO A 88 -10.45 -1.83 -0.38
CA PRO A 88 -11.05 -1.77 0.94
C PRO A 88 -12.16 -2.80 1.12
N GLU A 89 -12.68 -3.40 0.06
CA GLU A 89 -13.71 -4.43 0.15
C GLU A 89 -13.08 -5.78 0.51
N ASP A 90 -13.69 -6.46 1.46
CA ASP A 90 -13.25 -7.81 1.88
C ASP A 90 -13.53 -8.78 0.73
N ALA A 91 -12.51 -9.16 0.00
CA ALA A 91 -12.66 -10.13 -1.07
C ALA A 91 -12.71 -11.53 -0.45
N LEU A 92 -13.87 -12.13 -0.55
CA LEU A 92 -14.19 -13.41 0.07
C LEU A 92 -13.52 -14.62 -0.61
N ASP A 93 -13.02 -14.45 -1.84
CA ASP A 93 -12.53 -15.57 -2.64
C ASP A 93 -11.29 -15.23 -3.47
N LYS A 94 -10.35 -16.16 -3.46
CA LYS A 94 -9.07 -16.11 -4.14
C LYS A 94 -9.20 -15.94 -5.67
N ASP A 95 -10.10 -16.69 -6.27
CA ASP A 95 -10.28 -16.68 -7.73
C ASP A 95 -10.92 -15.38 -8.21
N SER A 96 -11.73 -14.77 -7.36
CA SER A 96 -12.30 -13.43 -7.59
C SER A 96 -11.26 -12.32 -7.60
N LEU A 97 -10.18 -12.43 -6.81
CA LEU A 97 -9.13 -11.42 -6.73
C LEU A 97 -8.33 -11.26 -8.01
N LEU A 98 -8.02 -12.36 -8.67
CA LEU A 98 -7.20 -12.35 -9.89
C LEU A 98 -8.00 -11.99 -11.13
N SER A 99 -9.26 -12.41 -11.17
CA SER A 99 -10.19 -12.07 -12.26
C SER A 99 -10.73 -10.65 -12.18
N TYR A 100 -10.70 -10.07 -10.97
CA TYR A 100 -11.31 -8.78 -10.64
C TYR A 100 -10.54 -7.58 -11.19
N LEU A 101 -9.21 -7.65 -11.22
CA LEU A 101 -8.41 -6.52 -11.69
C LEU A 101 -8.33 -6.48 -13.20
N THR A 102 -9.02 -5.52 -13.77
CA THR A 102 -9.00 -5.28 -15.21
C THR A 102 -7.67 -4.67 -15.67
N THR A 103 -7.34 -4.83 -16.94
CA THR A 103 -6.21 -4.14 -17.57
C THR A 103 -6.32 -2.62 -17.43
N ALA A 104 -7.53 -2.09 -17.37
CA ALA A 104 -7.79 -0.66 -17.19
C ALA A 104 -7.35 -0.19 -15.79
N GLU A 105 -7.67 -0.94 -14.73
CA GLU A 105 -7.29 -0.63 -13.35
C GLU A 105 -5.77 -0.71 -13.15
N ARG A 106 -5.12 -1.73 -13.67
CA ARG A 106 -3.65 -1.84 -13.67
C ARG A 106 -3.00 -0.64 -14.35
N ARG A 107 -3.53 -0.21 -15.48
CA ARG A 107 -3.05 0.98 -16.20
C ARG A 107 -3.32 2.26 -15.41
N ARG A 108 -4.48 2.35 -14.75
CA ARG A 108 -4.84 3.47 -13.87
C ARG A 108 -3.84 3.58 -12.71
N ALA A 109 -3.55 2.47 -12.01
CA ALA A 109 -2.60 2.46 -10.90
C ALA A 109 -1.20 2.93 -11.33
N ARG A 110 -0.68 2.42 -12.45
CA ARG A 110 0.65 2.83 -12.97
C ARG A 110 0.74 4.32 -13.30
N ARG A 111 -0.38 4.96 -13.66
CA ARG A 111 -0.45 6.38 -14.06
C ARG A 111 -0.92 7.31 -12.95
N ALA A 112 -1.51 6.78 -11.89
CA ALA A 112 -2.06 7.57 -10.80
C ALA A 112 -1.00 8.41 -10.10
N PRO A 113 -1.35 9.61 -9.59
CA PRO A 113 -0.52 10.33 -8.64
C PRO A 113 -0.17 9.42 -7.47
N GLY A 114 1.09 9.44 -7.01
CA GLY A 114 1.52 8.52 -5.96
C GLY A 114 1.56 7.04 -6.34
N ARG A 115 1.04 6.63 -7.51
CA ARG A 115 0.95 5.23 -7.95
C ARG A 115 0.12 4.34 -7.01
N LEU A 116 -0.92 4.91 -6.44
CA LEU A 116 -1.86 4.22 -5.57
C LEU A 116 -3.28 4.53 -6.04
N VAL A 117 -4.11 3.51 -6.13
CA VAL A 117 -5.53 3.66 -6.43
C VAL A 117 -6.37 2.75 -5.54
N LEU A 118 -7.60 3.16 -5.30
CA LEU A 118 -8.65 2.29 -4.79
C LEU A 118 -9.48 1.82 -5.98
N PRO A 119 -9.64 0.51 -6.21
CA PRO A 119 -10.56 0.02 -7.23
C PRO A 119 -11.97 0.54 -6.92
N GLY A 120 -12.59 1.19 -7.88
CA GLY A 120 -13.99 1.56 -7.75
C GLY A 120 -14.82 0.29 -7.84
N GLY A 121 -15.61 0.00 -6.81
CA GLY A 121 -16.36 -1.23 -6.65
C GLY A 121 -16.95 -1.79 -7.95
N GLY A 122 -16.28 -2.76 -8.52
CA GLY A 122 -16.72 -3.48 -9.73
C GLY A 122 -17.90 -4.41 -9.50
N ARG A 123 -18.50 -4.36 -8.31
CA ARG A 123 -19.77 -5.03 -8.02
C ARG A 123 -20.90 -4.12 -8.43
N ALA A 124 -21.46 -4.41 -9.59
CA ALA A 124 -22.54 -3.67 -10.23
C ALA A 124 -23.79 -3.42 -9.33
N ASP A 125 -23.96 -4.20 -8.27
CA ASP A 125 -25.08 -4.08 -7.35
C ASP A 125 -24.93 -2.95 -6.30
N ARG A 126 -23.71 -2.41 -6.13
CA ARG A 126 -23.43 -1.32 -5.16
C ARG A 126 -23.30 0.05 -5.80
N ALA A 127 -23.51 0.16 -7.12
CA ALA A 127 -23.30 1.40 -7.88
C ALA A 127 -24.30 2.53 -7.57
N SER A 128 -25.22 2.35 -6.63
CA SER A 128 -26.28 3.34 -6.37
C SER A 128 -26.01 4.27 -5.18
N ASP A 129 -24.91 4.10 -4.43
CA ASP A 129 -24.62 4.97 -3.29
C ASP A 129 -23.59 6.06 -3.67
N ALA A 130 -24.12 7.22 -4.06
CA ALA A 130 -23.31 8.41 -4.35
C ALA A 130 -22.44 8.85 -3.15
N GLY A 131 -22.87 8.56 -1.93
CA GLY A 131 -22.10 8.82 -0.72
C GLY A 131 -20.85 7.94 -0.66
N ARG A 132 -21.00 6.65 -0.86
CA ARG A 132 -19.89 5.69 -0.88
C ARG A 132 -18.86 6.03 -1.97
N GLU A 133 -19.32 6.41 -3.15
CA GLU A 133 -18.41 6.82 -4.22
C GLU A 133 -17.66 8.11 -3.90
N ALA A 134 -18.31 9.06 -3.24
CA ALA A 134 -17.67 10.28 -2.76
C ALA A 134 -16.59 9.96 -1.70
N ASP A 135 -16.89 9.05 -0.78
CA ASP A 135 -15.98 8.57 0.24
C ASP A 135 -14.76 7.85 -0.37
N LEU A 136 -14.98 6.98 -1.34
CA LEU A 136 -13.88 6.31 -2.09
C LEU A 136 -12.98 7.33 -2.79
N ARG A 137 -13.57 8.31 -3.47
CA ARG A 137 -12.78 9.36 -4.13
C ARG A 137 -11.98 10.20 -3.13
N CYS A 138 -12.57 10.53 -1.99
CA CYS A 138 -11.90 11.28 -0.92
C CYS A 138 -10.72 10.47 -0.35
N ALA A 139 -10.94 9.21 -0.03
CA ALA A 139 -9.92 8.31 0.47
C ALA A 139 -8.78 8.12 -0.55
N GLU A 140 -9.12 7.86 -1.81
CA GLU A 140 -8.14 7.71 -2.88
C GLU A 140 -7.30 8.98 -3.07
N ALA A 141 -7.92 10.16 -3.13
CA ALA A 141 -7.20 11.41 -3.29
C ALA A 141 -6.24 11.68 -2.13
N THR A 142 -6.67 11.40 -0.90
CA THR A 142 -5.84 11.54 0.30
C THR A 142 -4.65 10.59 0.26
N LEU A 143 -4.88 9.31 -0.03
CA LEU A 143 -3.81 8.33 -0.13
C LEU A 143 -2.86 8.60 -1.28
N GLN A 144 -3.34 9.08 -2.42
CA GLN A 144 -2.49 9.49 -3.54
C GLN A 144 -1.56 10.65 -3.17
N LEU A 145 -2.08 11.62 -2.41
CA LEU A 145 -1.27 12.73 -1.90
C LEU A 145 -0.17 12.21 -0.95
N VAL A 146 -0.55 11.39 0.04
CA VAL A 146 0.40 10.80 0.98
C VAL A 146 1.43 9.94 0.26
N ALA A 147 1.01 9.07 -0.66
CA ALA A 147 1.91 8.24 -1.47
C ALA A 147 2.88 9.07 -2.32
N THR A 148 2.43 10.23 -2.83
CA THR A 148 3.29 11.16 -3.54
C THR A 148 4.36 11.76 -2.62
N VAL A 149 4.00 12.11 -1.41
CA VAL A 149 4.94 12.58 -0.37
C VAL A 149 5.95 11.47 -0.02
N GLU A 150 5.47 10.25 0.26
CA GLU A 150 6.33 9.10 0.57
C GLU A 150 7.37 8.83 -0.53
N ARG A 151 6.97 8.88 -1.78
CA ARG A 151 7.86 8.66 -2.93
C ARG A 151 8.91 9.75 -3.12
N ARG A 152 8.62 10.98 -2.70
CA ARG A 152 9.55 12.12 -2.80
C ARG A 152 10.48 12.25 -1.60
N ARG A 153 10.16 11.58 -0.51
CA ARG A 153 10.94 11.63 0.72
C ARG A 153 12.32 11.02 0.49
N SER A 154 13.37 11.74 0.88
CA SER A 154 14.74 11.22 0.81
C SER A 154 14.94 10.10 1.83
N ALA A 155 15.98 9.27 1.62
CA ALA A 155 16.36 8.23 2.58
C ALA A 155 16.61 8.81 3.98
N ASP A 156 17.27 9.97 4.05
CA ASP A 156 17.58 10.67 5.30
C ASP A 156 16.34 11.18 6.04
N GLN A 157 15.36 11.71 5.29
CA GLN A 157 14.08 12.14 5.86
C GLN A 157 13.29 10.93 6.39
N HIS A 158 13.33 9.84 5.64
CA HIS A 158 12.66 8.60 6.05
C HIS A 158 13.33 8.00 7.29
N ALA A 159 14.66 7.93 7.36
CA ALA A 159 15.39 7.43 8.52
C ALA A 159 15.04 8.22 9.80
N ALA A 160 15.04 9.55 9.71
CA ALA A 160 14.64 10.39 10.84
C ALA A 160 13.19 10.14 11.28
N GLY A 161 12.26 10.02 10.32
CA GLY A 161 10.86 9.74 10.60
C GLY A 161 10.65 8.38 11.25
N ARG A 162 11.31 7.33 10.77
CA ARG A 162 11.20 5.97 11.32
C ARG A 162 11.63 5.88 12.78
N LEU A 163 12.71 6.58 13.17
CA LEU A 163 13.15 6.60 14.57
C LEU A 163 12.10 7.27 15.47
N VAL A 164 11.54 8.41 15.03
CA VAL A 164 10.52 9.11 15.81
C VAL A 164 9.22 8.28 15.87
N GLU A 165 8.85 7.58 14.81
CA GLU A 165 7.68 6.69 14.78
C GLU A 165 7.86 5.48 15.71
N ALA A 166 9.08 4.98 15.84
CA ALA A 166 9.44 3.94 16.81
C ALA A 166 9.49 4.44 18.27
N GLY A 167 9.15 5.71 18.51
CA GLY A 167 9.07 6.30 19.86
C GLY A 167 10.31 7.07 20.30
N ALA A 168 11.35 7.17 19.47
CA ALA A 168 12.52 7.96 19.82
C ALA A 168 12.20 9.47 19.84
N SER A 169 12.69 10.18 20.84
CA SER A 169 12.69 11.64 20.83
C SER A 169 13.60 12.16 19.70
N GLN A 170 13.39 13.40 19.27
CA GLN A 170 14.26 14.01 18.24
C GLN A 170 15.73 14.07 18.70
N ARG A 171 15.99 14.13 20.01
CA ARG A 171 17.34 14.10 20.58
C ARG A 171 17.99 12.72 20.44
N GLU A 172 17.23 11.66 20.74
CA GLU A 172 17.72 10.27 20.59
C GLU A 172 17.92 9.92 19.11
N ALA A 173 16.97 10.31 18.25
CA ALA A 173 17.12 10.15 16.81
C ALA A 173 18.33 10.92 16.25
N ALA A 174 18.64 12.11 16.80
CA ALA A 174 19.82 12.87 16.43
C ALA A 174 21.12 12.16 16.82
N ALA A 175 21.15 11.58 18.02
CA ALA A 175 22.31 10.82 18.51
C ALA A 175 22.55 9.57 17.64
N GLU A 176 21.47 8.82 17.30
CA GLU A 176 21.57 7.62 16.47
C GLU A 176 22.01 7.91 15.04
N LEU A 177 21.50 9.01 14.46
CA LEU A 177 21.85 9.41 13.10
C LEU A 177 23.17 10.19 13.00
N GLY A 178 23.82 10.52 14.13
CA GLY A 178 25.07 11.29 14.15
C GLY A 178 24.90 12.73 13.64
N ILE A 179 23.73 13.35 13.87
CA ILE A 179 23.39 14.71 13.41
C ILE A 179 22.84 15.57 14.55
N SER A 180 22.63 16.85 14.30
CA SER A 180 22.00 17.72 15.30
C SER A 180 20.49 17.49 15.41
N GLN A 181 19.90 17.77 16.58
CA GLN A 181 18.46 17.75 16.79
C GLN A 181 17.72 18.70 15.81
N GLN A 182 18.32 19.85 15.51
CA GLN A 182 17.78 20.79 14.53
C GLN A 182 17.74 20.18 13.12
N ALA A 183 18.74 19.36 12.75
CA ALA A 183 18.75 18.65 11.48
C ALA A 183 17.63 17.58 11.42
N VAL A 184 17.41 16.84 12.53
CA VAL A 184 16.26 15.91 12.63
C VAL A 184 14.94 16.66 12.43
N HIS A 185 14.73 17.75 13.17
CA HIS A 185 13.53 18.59 13.03
C HIS A 185 13.34 19.07 11.58
N SER A 186 14.40 19.53 10.94
CA SER A 186 14.38 19.97 9.55
C SER A 186 14.01 18.82 8.58
N ARG A 187 14.56 17.62 8.78
CA ARG A 187 14.25 16.43 7.99
C ARG A 187 12.79 16.03 8.11
N LEU A 188 12.25 16.00 9.33
CA LEU A 188 10.84 15.68 9.59
C LEU A 188 9.89 16.68 8.91
N ARG A 189 10.17 17.98 9.06
CA ARG A 189 9.37 19.06 8.50
C ARG A 189 9.40 19.04 6.96
N HIS A 190 10.56 18.98 6.34
CA HIS A 190 10.65 18.95 4.88
C HIS A 190 10.17 17.62 4.28
N GLY A 191 10.27 16.53 5.04
CA GLY A 191 9.71 15.24 4.68
C GLY A 191 8.19 15.15 4.89
N LEU A 192 7.54 16.18 5.44
CA LEU A 192 6.11 16.19 5.78
C LEU A 192 5.72 14.94 6.60
N TRP A 193 6.56 14.58 7.59
CA TRP A 193 6.37 13.32 8.32
C TRP A 193 5.08 13.31 9.11
N HIS A 194 4.88 14.32 9.95
CA HIS A 194 3.70 14.41 10.81
C HIS A 194 2.42 14.63 10.01
N GLU A 195 2.48 15.47 8.99
CA GLU A 195 1.34 15.77 8.12
C GLU A 195 0.85 14.52 7.38
N SER A 196 1.79 13.73 6.84
CA SER A 196 1.42 12.48 6.16
C SER A 196 0.83 11.44 7.12
N ARG A 197 1.36 11.30 8.34
CA ARG A 197 0.81 10.41 9.36
C ARG A 197 -0.57 10.86 9.84
N THR A 198 -0.76 12.16 10.02
CA THR A 198 -2.07 12.73 10.35
C THR A 198 -3.09 12.47 9.26
N ALA A 199 -2.71 12.64 7.99
CA ALA A 199 -3.59 12.35 6.86
C ALA A 199 -3.97 10.86 6.77
N VAL A 200 -3.01 9.95 7.02
CA VAL A 200 -3.30 8.51 7.10
C VAL A 200 -4.26 8.22 8.25
N ALA A 201 -3.99 8.73 9.44
CA ALA A 201 -4.86 8.50 10.60
C ALA A 201 -6.28 9.03 10.37
N ALA A 202 -6.44 10.14 9.65
CA ALA A 202 -7.75 10.71 9.33
C ALA A 202 -8.52 9.89 8.27
N VAL A 203 -7.83 9.24 7.34
CA VAL A 203 -8.49 8.47 6.27
C VAL A 203 -8.81 7.04 6.68
N LEU A 204 -8.11 6.46 7.65
CA LEU A 204 -8.31 5.08 8.09
C LEU A 204 -9.75 4.75 8.49
N PRO A 205 -10.44 5.54 9.34
CA PRO A 205 -11.84 5.26 9.69
C PRO A 205 -12.78 5.29 8.48
N LEU A 206 -12.45 6.08 7.47
CA LEU A 206 -13.21 6.14 6.22
C LEU A 206 -13.03 4.83 5.42
N LEU A 207 -11.80 4.35 5.29
CA LEU A 207 -11.48 3.09 4.63
C LEU A 207 -12.10 1.88 5.36
N GLU A 208 -12.10 1.88 6.68
CA GLU A 208 -12.73 0.84 7.51
C GLU A 208 -14.24 0.78 7.28
N ARG A 209 -14.92 1.95 7.20
CA ARG A 209 -16.35 1.98 6.84
C ARG A 209 -16.61 1.49 5.41
N LEU A 210 -15.71 1.78 4.49
CA LEU A 210 -15.81 1.28 3.11
C LEU A 210 -15.58 -0.22 3.02
N SER A 211 -14.83 -0.78 3.96
CA SER A 211 -14.56 -2.22 4.10
C SER A 211 -15.70 -2.98 4.80
N ALA A 212 -16.46 -2.31 5.67
CA ALA A 212 -17.59 -2.93 6.33
C ALA A 212 -18.71 -3.23 5.33
N ASP A 213 -19.27 -4.44 5.40
CA ASP A 213 -20.41 -4.81 4.55
C ASP A 213 -21.64 -3.97 4.97
N PRO A 214 -22.34 -3.29 4.06
CA PRO A 214 -23.57 -2.57 4.39
C PRO A 214 -24.76 -3.48 4.77
N GLY A 215 -24.52 -4.78 4.94
CA GLY A 215 -25.53 -5.81 5.17
C GLY A 215 -25.59 -6.42 6.59
N GLU A 216 -24.83 -5.87 7.58
CA GLU A 216 -25.04 -6.22 9.00
C GLU A 216 -25.85 -5.19 9.75
#